data_8364884c8b9d607b6d8911986868cbbd
#
_entry.id   8364884c8b9d607b6d8911986868cbbd
#
_cell.length_a   1.000
_cell.length_b   1.000
_cell.length_c   1.000
_cell.angle_alpha   90.00
_cell.angle_beta   90.00
_cell.angle_gamma   90.00
#
_symmetry.space_group_name_H-M   'P 1'
#
loop_
_entity.id
_entity.type
_entity.pdbx_description
1 polymer ?
#
loop_
_entity_poly.entity_id
_entity_poly.type
_entity_poly.pdbx_seq_one_letter_code
_entity_poly.pdbx_strand_id
1 'polypeptide(L)'
;MEKSNHCAGNDSDLGIIGRVGRAAIPGFCALSVVLLLVVASNAEPGSELPKYFQQDIGLSQQQIASIRSGQPVTKALPSRKPDEVFLFGAVYVQAAPEKYVQFAHDYNRLRKLPSNLALGVFSNPPTLSDLKSFTFDNDDIKALKNCKPGNCLLQMPEGSIEELQKSVNWSAADVNDEVNQQLQKGALQRLLAYQRDGNRALGVYVDKPNPIDVSKQFSYMVGYSKALPSYLPDFYHYLLDYPEGKPTNVENSFYWARVKFGLKPTLRVVHVLTMHGNPGDPIAYVIAEKQLYSSHYFETALDFTFCVRDTTDPKPPGFYLIMVMGSEQAGLTGAKGSIVRRAAVGRSVSNLQTGLTTIKNTLEASH
;
A
#
# COMPACT_ATOMS: atom_id res chain seq x y z
N MET A 1 53.25 4.34 33.34
CA MET A 1 54.15 3.46 32.63
C MET A 1 53.70 3.53 31.16
N GLU A 2 54.22 4.47 30.37
CA GLU A 2 55.46 4.46 29.59
C GLU A 2 55.49 3.27 28.63
N LYS A 3 55.64 3.42 27.33
CA LYS A 3 56.43 4.29 26.42
C LYS A 3 55.90 4.02 25.02
N SER A 4 55.58 4.91 24.06
CA SER A 4 56.46 5.79 23.26
C SER A 4 57.53 5.06 22.44
N ASN A 5 57.47 5.28 21.11
CA ASN A 5 58.52 5.72 20.16
C ASN A 5 58.12 5.37 18.73
N HIS A 6 57.90 6.24 17.75
CA HIS A 6 58.78 7.19 17.04
C HIS A 6 59.93 6.53 16.27
N CYS A 7 59.92 6.76 14.93
CA CYS A 7 61.00 7.22 14.04
C CYS A 7 60.57 6.93 12.59
N ALA A 8 60.40 7.80 11.64
CA ALA A 8 61.11 8.96 11.10
C ALA A 8 62.29 8.62 10.18
N GLY A 9 62.22 9.19 9.00
CA GLY A 9 63.38 9.62 8.16
C GLY A 9 63.66 8.67 6.99
N ASN A 10 64.06 9.06 5.86
CA ASN A 10 64.52 10.26 5.20
C ASN A 10 64.87 9.91 3.76
N ASP A 11 64.50 10.72 2.83
CA ASP A 11 65.32 11.52 1.89
C ASP A 11 66.38 10.90 1.00
N SER A 12 66.41 11.51 -0.14
CA SER A 12 67.48 11.94 -1.08
C SER A 12 67.50 11.16 -2.39
N ASP A 13 67.40 11.76 -3.49
CA ASP A 13 67.95 12.91 -4.19
C ASP A 13 68.72 12.49 -5.47
N LEU A 14 68.72 13.41 -6.45
CA LEU A 14 69.59 13.60 -7.63
C LEU A 14 69.44 12.60 -8.80
N GLY A 15 69.34 13.01 -10.04
CA GLY A 15 69.60 14.30 -10.67
C GLY A 15 69.97 14.08 -12.14
N ILE A 16 69.80 15.13 -12.91
CA ILE A 16 70.62 15.61 -14.03
C ILE A 16 70.31 15.20 -15.48
N ILE A 17 69.75 16.17 -16.19
CA ILE A 17 70.12 16.85 -17.45
C ILE A 17 70.17 16.05 -18.77
N GLY A 18 69.43 16.61 -19.76
CA GLY A 18 69.61 16.41 -21.20
C GLY A 18 68.76 17.34 -22.04
N ARG A 19 69.32 18.53 -22.36
CA ARG A 19 68.75 19.47 -23.37
C ARG A 19 69.03 18.97 -24.77
N VAL A 20 68.14 19.29 -25.70
CA VAL A 20 68.35 19.99 -26.97
C VAL A 20 67.40 19.49 -28.06
N GLY A 21 66.73 20.41 -28.70
CA GLY A 21 66.23 20.27 -30.06
C GLY A 21 64.90 20.92 -30.39
N ARG A 22 64.92 22.24 -30.70
CA ARG A 22 63.78 22.95 -31.35
C ARG A 22 63.57 22.42 -32.75
N ALA A 23 62.32 22.17 -33.15
CA ALA A 23 61.83 22.41 -34.48
C ALA A 23 60.33 22.70 -34.41
N ALA A 24 59.98 23.95 -34.81
CA ALA A 24 58.61 24.39 -34.98
C ALA A 24 58.17 24.07 -36.41
N ILE A 25 56.95 23.56 -36.57
CA ILE A 25 56.11 23.68 -37.80
C ILE A 25 54.63 23.68 -37.37
N PRO A 26 53.75 24.39 -38.10
CA PRO A 26 52.55 25.02 -37.53
C PRO A 26 51.25 24.25 -37.72
N GLY A 27 50.36 24.56 -36.84
CA GLY A 27 48.93 24.72 -37.02
C GLY A 27 48.13 23.67 -37.78
N PHE A 28 47.37 22.89 -37.02
CA PHE A 28 46.03 22.48 -37.43
C PHE A 28 45.16 22.42 -36.16
N CYS A 29 44.33 23.45 -36.00
CA CYS A 29 43.21 23.43 -35.08
C CYS A 29 42.22 22.38 -35.59
N ALA A 30 42.29 21.17 -35.10
CA ALA A 30 41.20 20.21 -35.20
C ALA A 30 40.23 20.50 -34.07
N LEU A 31 39.17 21.21 -34.39
CA LEU A 31 37.98 21.34 -33.52
C LEU A 31 37.32 19.97 -33.40
N SER A 32 37.70 19.23 -32.39
CA SER A 32 36.97 18.00 -32.01
C SER A 32 35.64 18.42 -31.43
N VAL A 33 34.60 18.51 -32.27
CA VAL A 33 33.21 18.51 -31.86
C VAL A 33 32.94 17.14 -31.26
N VAL A 34 33.03 17.06 -29.92
CA VAL A 34 32.49 15.93 -29.18
C VAL A 34 30.96 16.03 -29.31
N LEU A 35 30.44 15.33 -30.29
CA LEU A 35 29.01 15.07 -30.43
C LEU A 35 28.59 14.19 -29.26
N LEU A 36 28.18 14.80 -28.16
CA LEU A 36 27.43 14.13 -27.10
C LEU A 36 26.15 13.61 -27.73
N LEU A 37 26.21 12.39 -28.24
CA LEU A 37 25.02 11.57 -28.47
C LEU A 37 24.36 11.36 -27.11
N VAL A 38 23.44 12.26 -26.77
CA VAL A 38 22.38 11.97 -25.80
C VAL A 38 21.57 10.84 -26.46
N VAL A 39 21.91 9.61 -26.13
CA VAL A 39 21.04 8.47 -26.38
C VAL A 39 19.86 8.68 -25.41
N ALA A 40 18.89 9.46 -25.87
CA ALA A 40 17.55 9.34 -25.32
C ALA A 40 17.16 7.89 -25.57
N SER A 41 17.21 7.08 -24.53
CA SER A 41 16.63 5.75 -24.55
C SER A 41 15.13 5.94 -24.75
N ASN A 42 14.72 5.93 -26.01
CA ASN A 42 13.32 5.72 -26.40
C ASN A 42 12.98 4.27 -26.00
N ALA A 43 12.76 4.02 -24.70
CA ALA A 43 12.11 2.80 -24.26
C ALA A 43 10.69 2.89 -24.81
N GLU A 44 10.33 2.01 -25.74
CA GLU A 44 8.96 1.89 -26.19
C GLU A 44 8.06 1.67 -24.98
N PRO A 45 6.97 2.44 -24.81
CA PRO A 45 6.08 2.34 -23.64
C PRO A 45 5.57 0.90 -23.38
N GLY A 46 5.56 0.05 -24.39
CA GLY A 46 5.18 -1.36 -24.29
C GLY A 46 6.21 -2.29 -23.66
N SER A 47 7.47 -1.83 -23.42
CA SER A 47 8.56 -2.67 -22.88
C SER A 47 8.64 -2.66 -21.36
N GLU A 48 8.08 -1.65 -20.68
CA GLU A 48 8.24 -1.48 -19.22
C GLU A 48 7.41 -2.47 -18.40
N LEU A 49 6.18 -2.77 -18.79
CA LEU A 49 5.32 -3.68 -18.02
C LEU A 49 5.83 -5.14 -17.99
N PRO A 50 6.24 -5.76 -19.12
CA PRO A 50 6.90 -7.06 -19.09
C PRO A 50 8.18 -7.07 -18.25
N LYS A 51 8.96 -6.00 -18.28
CA LYS A 51 10.17 -5.83 -17.48
C LYS A 51 9.84 -5.77 -15.98
N TYR A 52 8.85 -4.99 -15.58
CA TYR A 52 8.33 -4.95 -14.22
C TYR A 52 7.90 -6.34 -13.74
N PHE A 53 7.10 -7.06 -14.52
CA PHE A 53 6.68 -8.42 -14.17
C PHE A 53 7.86 -9.38 -13.98
N GLN A 54 8.87 -9.28 -14.83
CA GLN A 54 10.02 -10.19 -14.79
C GLN A 54 11.03 -9.80 -13.70
N GLN A 55 11.40 -8.54 -13.61
CA GLN A 55 12.50 -8.07 -12.75
C GLN A 55 12.05 -7.76 -11.33
N ASP A 56 10.91 -7.05 -11.17
CA ASP A 56 10.44 -6.61 -9.86
C ASP A 56 9.55 -7.67 -9.18
N ILE A 57 8.68 -8.31 -9.95
CA ILE A 57 7.78 -9.34 -9.42
C ILE A 57 8.39 -10.75 -9.50
N GLY A 58 9.32 -10.98 -10.43
CA GLY A 58 9.97 -12.28 -10.64
C GLY A 58 9.01 -13.32 -11.25
N LEU A 59 8.22 -12.92 -12.27
CA LEU A 59 7.39 -13.84 -13.05
C LEU A 59 8.19 -14.48 -14.18
N SER A 60 7.87 -15.74 -14.48
CA SER A 60 8.38 -16.43 -15.67
C SER A 60 7.70 -15.92 -16.94
N GLN A 61 8.32 -16.13 -18.10
CA GLN A 61 7.71 -15.81 -19.40
C GLN A 61 6.36 -16.52 -19.60
N GLN A 62 6.22 -17.74 -19.12
CA GLN A 62 4.97 -18.49 -19.16
C GLN A 62 3.87 -17.81 -18.33
N GLN A 63 4.19 -17.33 -17.14
CA GLN A 63 3.25 -16.59 -16.29
C GLN A 63 2.83 -15.26 -16.93
N ILE A 64 3.77 -14.55 -17.55
CA ILE A 64 3.47 -13.31 -18.29
C ILE A 64 2.56 -13.59 -19.47
N ALA A 65 2.82 -14.67 -20.23
CA ALA A 65 1.95 -15.10 -21.32
C ALA A 65 0.56 -15.50 -20.82
N SER A 66 0.46 -16.16 -19.67
CA SER A 66 -0.83 -16.48 -19.03
C SER A 66 -1.62 -15.20 -18.69
N ILE A 67 -1.00 -14.18 -18.12
CA ILE A 67 -1.65 -12.89 -17.85
C ILE A 67 -2.20 -12.29 -19.15
N ARG A 68 -1.40 -12.22 -20.21
CA ARG A 68 -1.82 -11.69 -21.54
C ARG A 68 -2.97 -12.47 -22.16
N SER A 69 -3.04 -13.77 -21.93
CA SER A 69 -4.17 -14.61 -22.41
C SER A 69 -5.42 -14.49 -21.52
N GLY A 70 -5.42 -13.61 -20.52
CA GLY A 70 -6.54 -13.40 -19.61
C GLY A 70 -6.66 -14.45 -18.50
N GLN A 71 -5.59 -15.18 -18.21
CA GLN A 71 -5.52 -16.09 -17.07
C GLN A 71 -4.92 -15.36 -15.86
N PRO A 72 -5.61 -15.26 -14.71
CA PRO A 72 -5.07 -14.63 -13.53
C PRO A 72 -3.82 -15.36 -13.03
N VAL A 73 -2.79 -14.58 -12.71
CA VAL A 73 -1.58 -15.07 -12.03
C VAL A 73 -1.46 -14.37 -10.70
N THR A 74 -1.34 -15.15 -9.64
CA THR A 74 -1.20 -14.63 -8.26
C THR A 74 0.02 -15.22 -7.57
N LYS A 75 0.64 -14.45 -6.69
CA LYS A 75 1.88 -14.83 -6.02
C LYS A 75 2.01 -14.12 -4.68
N ALA A 76 2.52 -14.83 -3.67
CA ALA A 76 3.05 -14.18 -2.47
C ALA A 76 4.42 -13.60 -2.80
N LEU A 77 4.64 -12.35 -2.45
CA LEU A 77 5.94 -11.68 -2.59
C LEU A 77 6.81 -11.91 -1.34
N PRO A 78 8.13 -11.76 -1.45
CA PRO A 78 9.02 -11.81 -0.29
C PRO A 78 8.62 -10.79 0.77
N SER A 79 8.71 -11.17 2.03
CA SER A 79 8.49 -10.29 3.18
C SER A 79 9.82 -9.95 3.84
N ARG A 80 9.95 -8.75 4.39
CA ARG A 80 11.13 -8.30 5.14
C ARG A 80 11.09 -8.75 6.60
N LYS A 81 9.86 -8.91 7.12
CA LYS A 81 9.56 -9.34 8.50
C LYS A 81 8.53 -10.48 8.50
N PRO A 82 8.51 -11.34 9.54
CA PRO A 82 7.56 -12.46 9.62
C PRO A 82 6.09 -12.06 9.72
N ASP A 83 5.80 -10.87 10.21
CA ASP A 83 4.45 -10.28 10.37
C ASP A 83 3.94 -9.57 9.11
N GLU A 84 4.80 -9.34 8.12
CA GLU A 84 4.41 -8.80 6.82
C GLU A 84 3.86 -9.87 5.88
N VAL A 85 2.85 -9.50 5.12
CA VAL A 85 2.31 -10.28 3.99
C VAL A 85 2.20 -9.36 2.80
N PHE A 86 2.86 -9.72 1.70
CA PHE A 86 2.73 -9.05 0.41
C PHE A 86 2.22 -10.03 -0.64
N LEU A 87 1.23 -9.61 -1.39
CA LEU A 87 0.61 -10.39 -2.46
C LEU A 87 0.64 -9.61 -3.76
N PHE A 88 0.80 -10.32 -4.84
CA PHE A 88 0.70 -9.82 -6.19
C PHE A 88 -0.35 -10.62 -6.94
N GLY A 89 -1.14 -9.95 -7.77
CA GLY A 89 -2.01 -10.58 -8.74
C GLY A 89 -2.15 -9.73 -9.99
N ALA A 90 -2.24 -10.37 -11.16
CA ALA A 90 -2.46 -9.68 -12.41
C ALA A 90 -3.28 -10.52 -13.38
N VAL A 91 -4.10 -9.84 -14.22
CA VAL A 91 -4.88 -10.43 -15.29
C VAL A 91 -5.12 -9.40 -16.40
N TYR A 92 -5.12 -9.83 -17.65
CA TYR A 92 -5.58 -9.00 -18.75
C TYR A 92 -7.11 -9.04 -18.86
N VAL A 93 -7.72 -7.87 -19.02
CA VAL A 93 -9.18 -7.67 -19.09
C VAL A 93 -9.52 -7.00 -20.41
N GLN A 94 -10.40 -7.62 -21.21
CA GLN A 94 -10.91 -7.07 -22.47
C GLN A 94 -12.06 -6.10 -22.22
N ALA A 95 -11.77 -4.99 -21.56
CA ALA A 95 -12.73 -3.91 -21.30
C ALA A 95 -11.98 -2.57 -21.18
N ALA A 96 -12.72 -1.48 -21.23
CA ALA A 96 -12.16 -0.17 -20.93
C ALA A 96 -11.81 -0.06 -19.42
N PRO A 97 -10.65 0.53 -19.05
CA PRO A 97 -10.23 0.62 -17.65
C PRO A 97 -11.20 1.43 -16.76
N GLU A 98 -11.98 2.34 -17.35
CA GLU A 98 -13.04 3.11 -16.67
C GLU A 98 -14.10 2.21 -16.02
N LYS A 99 -14.40 1.05 -16.62
CA LYS A 99 -15.33 0.06 -16.06
C LYS A 99 -14.83 -0.48 -14.72
N TYR A 100 -13.52 -0.66 -14.57
CA TYR A 100 -12.96 -1.09 -13.29
C TYR A 100 -13.14 -0.03 -12.20
N VAL A 101 -12.91 1.24 -12.50
CA VAL A 101 -13.12 2.33 -11.54
C VAL A 101 -14.56 2.38 -11.08
N GLN A 102 -15.52 2.29 -12.02
CA GLN A 102 -16.96 2.22 -11.69
C GLN A 102 -17.28 0.99 -10.82
N PHE A 103 -16.72 -0.16 -11.18
CA PHE A 103 -16.87 -1.41 -10.42
C PHE A 103 -16.29 -1.30 -9.00
N ALA A 104 -15.11 -0.71 -8.83
CA ALA A 104 -14.44 -0.56 -7.55
C ALA A 104 -15.21 0.41 -6.61
N HIS A 105 -15.81 1.45 -7.16
CA HIS A 105 -16.59 2.44 -6.40
C HIS A 105 -18.09 2.11 -6.29
N ASP A 106 -18.53 0.97 -6.79
CA ASP A 106 -19.93 0.53 -6.58
C ASP A 106 -20.11 -0.05 -5.16
N TYR A 107 -20.25 0.85 -4.20
CA TYR A 107 -20.48 0.49 -2.80
C TYR A 107 -21.80 -0.26 -2.59
N ASN A 108 -22.81 -0.12 -3.49
CA ASN A 108 -24.05 -0.88 -3.42
C ASN A 108 -23.79 -2.36 -3.75
N ARG A 109 -22.94 -2.63 -4.72
CA ARG A 109 -22.48 -3.98 -5.03
C ARG A 109 -21.63 -4.53 -3.88
N LEU A 110 -20.69 -3.74 -3.35
CA LEU A 110 -19.84 -4.16 -2.23
C LEU A 110 -20.65 -4.53 -0.99
N ARG A 111 -21.73 -3.79 -0.67
CA ARG A 111 -22.65 -4.12 0.44
C ARG A 111 -23.30 -5.49 0.30
N LYS A 112 -23.51 -5.97 -0.94
CA LYS A 112 -24.16 -7.26 -1.23
C LYS A 112 -23.20 -8.44 -1.18
N LEU A 113 -21.88 -8.21 -1.06
CA LEU A 113 -20.92 -9.31 -0.95
C LEU A 113 -21.11 -10.05 0.39
N PRO A 114 -21.13 -11.40 0.39
CA PRO A 114 -21.31 -12.20 1.61
C PRO A 114 -20.22 -11.97 2.66
N SER A 115 -19.07 -11.46 2.27
CA SER A 115 -17.96 -11.10 3.16
C SER A 115 -18.20 -9.79 3.90
N ASN A 116 -19.07 -8.89 3.39
CA ASN A 116 -19.34 -7.59 3.97
C ASN A 116 -20.61 -7.65 4.82
N LEU A 117 -20.45 -7.69 6.13
CA LEU A 117 -21.56 -7.72 7.08
C LEU A 117 -22.25 -6.36 7.21
N ALA A 118 -21.49 -5.28 7.03
CA ALA A 118 -21.96 -3.91 6.95
C ALA A 118 -20.93 -3.06 6.20
N LEU A 119 -21.39 -2.00 5.52
CA LEU A 119 -20.53 -1.03 4.84
C LEU A 119 -21.24 0.34 4.79
N GLY A 120 -20.52 1.38 5.18
CA GLY A 120 -20.93 2.78 5.07
C GLY A 120 -19.88 3.63 4.37
N VAL A 121 -20.33 4.60 3.59
CA VAL A 121 -19.48 5.59 2.94
C VAL A 121 -19.59 6.88 3.74
N PHE A 122 -18.47 7.54 3.99
CA PHE A 122 -18.48 8.82 4.67
C PHE A 122 -18.89 9.94 3.71
N SER A 123 -19.76 10.84 4.20
CA SER A 123 -20.08 12.09 3.53
C SER A 123 -18.88 13.06 3.54
N ASN A 124 -18.96 14.13 2.78
CA ASN A 124 -17.97 15.19 2.80
C ASN A 124 -18.65 16.54 3.15
N PRO A 125 -18.45 17.07 4.37
CA PRO A 125 -17.67 16.55 5.49
C PRO A 125 -18.32 15.30 6.12
N PRO A 126 -17.52 14.41 6.79
CA PRO A 126 -18.05 13.23 7.45
C PRO A 126 -18.85 13.59 8.70
N THR A 127 -19.88 12.81 8.99
CA THR A 127 -20.82 13.03 10.09
C THR A 127 -21.08 11.75 10.89
N LEU A 128 -21.63 11.86 12.09
CA LEU A 128 -22.06 10.71 12.89
C LEU A 128 -23.14 9.85 12.19
N SER A 129 -23.95 10.44 11.31
CA SER A 129 -24.95 9.69 10.57
C SER A 129 -24.35 8.65 9.62
N ASP A 130 -23.11 8.86 9.15
CA ASP A 130 -22.39 7.91 8.30
C ASP A 130 -22.00 6.64 9.06
N LEU A 131 -22.00 6.71 10.38
CA LEU A 131 -21.54 5.66 11.30
C LEU A 131 -22.68 4.90 11.99
N LYS A 132 -23.95 5.11 11.64
CA LYS A 132 -25.11 4.47 12.33
C LYS A 132 -24.99 2.95 12.47
N SER A 133 -24.44 2.27 11.45
CA SER A 133 -24.27 0.81 11.46
C SER A 133 -22.82 0.39 11.73
N PHE A 134 -21.96 1.32 12.15
CA PHE A 134 -20.59 1.04 12.61
C PHE A 134 -20.67 0.52 14.04
N THR A 135 -20.84 -0.78 14.18
CA THR A 135 -21.08 -1.42 15.47
C THR A 135 -20.17 -2.62 15.67
N PHE A 136 -19.70 -2.77 16.89
CA PHE A 136 -19.03 -3.98 17.36
C PHE A 136 -20.08 -5.03 17.76
N ASP A 137 -19.70 -6.28 17.69
CA ASP A 137 -20.56 -7.36 18.19
C ASP A 137 -20.49 -7.49 19.72
N ASN A 138 -21.41 -8.26 20.28
CA ASN A 138 -21.50 -8.44 21.73
C ASN A 138 -20.25 -9.05 22.35
N ASP A 139 -19.52 -9.90 21.63
CA ASP A 139 -18.30 -10.55 22.15
C ASP A 139 -17.15 -9.55 22.18
N ASP A 140 -17.06 -8.67 21.21
CA ASP A 140 -16.08 -7.58 21.20
C ASP A 140 -16.38 -6.57 22.30
N ILE A 141 -17.66 -6.20 22.52
CA ILE A 141 -18.04 -5.31 23.62
C ILE A 141 -17.72 -5.93 24.98
N LYS A 142 -18.01 -7.23 25.17
CA LYS A 142 -17.60 -7.95 26.39
C LYS A 142 -16.10 -7.95 26.60
N ALA A 143 -15.32 -8.08 25.52
CA ALA A 143 -13.86 -8.01 25.59
C ALA A 143 -13.39 -6.60 25.99
N LEU A 144 -14.00 -5.53 25.42
CA LEU A 144 -13.69 -4.15 25.75
C LEU A 144 -13.88 -3.81 27.22
N LYS A 145 -14.86 -4.40 27.88
CA LYS A 145 -15.09 -4.21 29.33
C LYS A 145 -13.86 -4.51 30.19
N ASN A 146 -13.04 -5.46 29.79
CA ASN A 146 -11.86 -5.90 30.51
C ASN A 146 -10.54 -5.39 29.90
N CYS A 147 -10.60 -4.57 28.85
CA CYS A 147 -9.41 -4.03 28.20
C CYS A 147 -8.64 -3.08 29.10
N LYS A 148 -7.32 -3.21 29.03
CA LYS A 148 -6.35 -2.32 29.64
C LYS A 148 -5.24 -2.07 28.63
N PRO A 149 -4.54 -0.93 28.69
CA PRO A 149 -3.33 -0.74 27.89
C PRO A 149 -2.37 -1.93 28.06
N GLY A 150 -1.84 -2.43 26.97
CA GLY A 150 -1.00 -3.62 26.92
C GLY A 150 -1.72 -4.97 26.96
N ASN A 151 -3.03 -4.99 27.20
CA ASN A 151 -3.83 -6.22 27.29
C ASN A 151 -5.27 -6.00 26.83
N CYS A 152 -5.50 -6.00 25.53
CA CYS A 152 -6.83 -5.94 24.93
C CYS A 152 -6.91 -6.90 23.73
N LEU A 153 -8.08 -7.50 23.51
CA LEU A 153 -8.31 -8.41 22.38
C LEU A 153 -8.59 -7.66 21.07
N LEU A 154 -8.99 -6.38 21.18
CA LEU A 154 -9.21 -5.50 20.04
C LEU A 154 -8.01 -4.55 19.89
N GLN A 155 -7.71 -4.20 18.66
CA GLN A 155 -6.75 -3.13 18.38
C GLN A 155 -7.38 -1.81 18.78
N MET A 156 -6.77 -1.16 19.76
CA MET A 156 -7.27 0.07 20.35
C MET A 156 -6.21 1.17 20.27
N PRO A 157 -6.56 2.31 19.69
CA PRO A 157 -5.69 3.48 19.71
C PRO A 157 -5.43 3.99 21.14
N GLU A 158 -4.28 4.64 21.31
CA GLU A 158 -3.89 5.29 22.57
C GLU A 158 -5.00 6.20 23.10
N GLY A 159 -5.20 6.19 24.41
CA GLY A 159 -6.24 6.95 25.10
C GLY A 159 -7.66 6.40 24.98
N SER A 160 -7.94 5.55 23.98
CA SER A 160 -9.31 5.07 23.71
C SER A 160 -9.81 4.08 24.73
N ILE A 161 -8.91 3.28 25.31
CA ILE A 161 -9.28 2.31 26.35
C ILE A 161 -9.71 3.06 27.60
N GLU A 162 -8.89 4.04 28.03
CA GLU A 162 -9.17 4.85 29.22
C GLU A 162 -10.42 5.71 29.05
N GLU A 163 -10.64 6.25 27.86
CA GLU A 163 -11.84 7.03 27.55
C GLU A 163 -13.09 6.15 27.67
N LEU A 164 -13.09 4.94 27.07
CA LEU A 164 -14.20 4.00 27.19
C LEU A 164 -14.45 3.59 28.65
N GLN A 165 -13.38 3.29 29.41
CA GLN A 165 -13.53 2.88 30.81
C GLN A 165 -14.12 3.97 31.69
N LYS A 166 -13.89 5.26 31.35
CA LYS A 166 -14.43 6.41 32.10
C LYS A 166 -15.84 6.81 31.66
N SER A 167 -16.15 6.67 30.36
CA SER A 167 -17.38 7.22 29.79
C SER A 167 -18.54 6.24 29.72
N VAL A 168 -18.30 4.92 29.86
CA VAL A 168 -19.31 3.88 29.73
C VAL A 168 -19.75 3.35 31.07
N ASN A 169 -21.07 3.31 31.30
CA ASN A 169 -21.65 2.60 32.44
C ASN A 169 -21.74 1.09 32.14
N TRP A 170 -20.67 0.36 32.48
CA TRP A 170 -20.56 -1.09 32.21
C TRP A 170 -21.59 -1.99 32.91
N SER A 171 -22.45 -1.40 33.76
CA SER A 171 -23.54 -2.11 34.45
C SER A 171 -24.91 -1.74 33.89
N ALA A 172 -24.99 -0.85 32.93
CA ALA A 172 -26.25 -0.44 32.31
C ALA A 172 -26.86 -1.57 31.46
N ALA A 173 -28.18 -1.59 31.37
CA ALA A 173 -28.90 -2.57 30.53
C ALA A 173 -28.64 -2.36 29.04
N ASP A 174 -28.38 -1.11 28.63
CA ASP A 174 -28.11 -0.65 27.27
C ASP A 174 -26.61 -0.41 26.97
N VAL A 175 -25.71 -1.02 27.76
CA VAL A 175 -24.25 -0.88 27.65
C VAL A 175 -23.73 -1.07 26.21
N ASN A 176 -24.34 -1.97 25.45
CA ASN A 176 -23.90 -2.20 24.06
C ASN A 176 -24.13 -0.99 23.17
N ASP A 177 -25.26 -0.29 23.35
CA ASP A 177 -25.57 0.92 22.60
C ASP A 177 -24.66 2.08 23.03
N GLU A 178 -24.43 2.22 24.32
CA GLU A 178 -23.54 3.23 24.87
C GLU A 178 -22.11 3.07 24.36
N VAL A 179 -21.57 1.84 24.39
CA VAL A 179 -20.22 1.52 23.86
C VAL A 179 -20.15 1.85 22.35
N ASN A 180 -21.14 1.40 21.57
CA ASN A 180 -21.16 1.66 20.14
C ASN A 180 -21.23 3.16 19.82
N GLN A 181 -22.01 3.94 20.58
CA GLN A 181 -22.06 5.40 20.43
C GLN A 181 -20.70 6.06 20.72
N GLN A 182 -20.01 5.66 21.77
CA GLN A 182 -18.67 6.19 22.08
C GLN A 182 -17.65 5.82 20.98
N LEU A 183 -17.67 4.58 20.51
CA LEU A 183 -16.79 4.13 19.42
C LEU A 183 -17.06 4.88 18.11
N GLN A 184 -18.33 5.13 17.78
CA GLN A 184 -18.72 5.95 16.61
C GLN A 184 -18.20 7.38 16.72
N LYS A 185 -18.35 8.02 17.88
CA LYS A 185 -17.79 9.37 18.13
C LYS A 185 -16.26 9.38 17.98
N GLY A 186 -15.58 8.40 18.60
CA GLY A 186 -14.13 8.27 18.49
C GLY A 186 -13.66 8.00 17.06
N ALA A 187 -14.38 7.18 16.28
CA ALA A 187 -14.07 6.92 14.87
C ALA A 187 -14.21 8.19 14.02
N LEU A 188 -15.27 8.98 14.21
CA LEU A 188 -15.46 10.26 13.52
C LEU A 188 -14.33 11.24 13.86
N GLN A 189 -14.02 11.40 15.14
CA GLN A 189 -12.97 12.31 15.58
C GLN A 189 -11.60 11.95 14.99
N ARG A 190 -11.26 10.66 14.92
CA ARG A 190 -10.03 10.18 14.29
C ARG A 190 -10.01 10.42 12.79
N LEU A 191 -11.12 10.19 12.10
CA LEU A 191 -11.21 10.48 10.67
C LEU A 191 -11.01 11.96 10.39
N LEU A 192 -11.66 12.85 11.15
CA LEU A 192 -11.48 14.30 11.04
C LEU A 192 -10.04 14.74 11.36
N ALA A 193 -9.43 14.15 12.39
CA ALA A 193 -8.02 14.39 12.71
C ALA A 193 -7.10 13.91 11.57
N TYR A 194 -7.38 12.73 10.99
CA TYR A 194 -6.62 12.21 9.86
C TYR A 194 -6.76 13.10 8.60
N GLN A 195 -7.95 13.59 8.31
CA GLN A 195 -8.16 14.51 7.18
C GLN A 195 -7.41 15.83 7.35
N ARG A 196 -7.23 16.30 8.59
CA ARG A 196 -6.50 17.54 8.91
C ARG A 196 -4.98 17.33 9.02
N ASP A 197 -4.57 16.32 9.76
CA ASP A 197 -3.18 16.13 10.21
C ASP A 197 -2.45 14.98 9.47
N GLY A 198 -3.19 14.27 8.61
CA GLY A 198 -2.66 13.19 7.77
C GLY A 198 -2.12 12.00 8.53
N ASN A 199 -1.03 11.43 8.02
CA ASN A 199 -0.45 10.20 8.54
C ASN A 199 -0.04 10.29 10.02
N ARG A 200 0.25 11.47 10.52
CA ARG A 200 0.56 11.68 11.95
C ARG A 200 -0.61 11.33 12.87
N ALA A 201 -1.85 11.45 12.37
CA ALA A 201 -3.07 11.14 13.12
C ALA A 201 -3.45 9.65 13.09
N LEU A 202 -2.69 8.78 12.41
CA LEU A 202 -2.90 7.31 12.46
C LEU A 202 -2.69 6.76 13.87
N GLY A 203 -1.84 7.41 14.67
CA GLY A 203 -1.67 7.14 16.07
C GLY A 203 -0.91 5.87 16.40
N VAL A 204 -1.09 5.41 17.62
CA VAL A 204 -0.41 4.26 18.20
C VAL A 204 -1.47 3.28 18.73
N TYR A 205 -1.35 2.00 18.39
CA TYR A 205 -2.13 0.96 19.05
C TYR A 205 -1.45 0.53 20.35
N VAL A 206 -2.26 0.42 21.41
CA VAL A 206 -1.79 0.10 22.77
C VAL A 206 -2.45 -1.15 23.35
N ASP A 207 -3.04 -1.97 22.51
CA ASP A 207 -3.71 -3.23 22.89
C ASP A 207 -2.73 -4.34 23.33
N LYS A 208 -1.46 -4.22 22.97
CA LYS A 208 -0.39 -5.17 23.30
C LYS A 208 0.70 -4.52 24.16
N PRO A 209 1.53 -5.35 24.85
CA PRO A 209 2.63 -4.84 25.67
C PRO A 209 3.61 -3.94 24.90
N ASN A 210 3.80 -4.22 23.60
CA ASN A 210 4.61 -3.39 22.71
C ASN A 210 3.66 -2.55 21.86
N PRO A 211 3.59 -1.23 22.09
CA PRO A 211 2.78 -0.33 21.28
C PRO A 211 3.22 -0.31 19.81
N ILE A 212 2.26 -0.15 18.92
CA ILE A 212 2.47 -0.16 17.48
C ILE A 212 2.20 1.24 16.91
N ASP A 213 3.25 1.88 16.43
CA ASP A 213 3.16 3.16 15.72
C ASP A 213 2.72 2.91 14.27
N VAL A 214 1.42 3.12 14.00
CA VAL A 214 0.80 2.85 12.70
C VAL A 214 1.38 3.73 11.59
N SER A 215 1.75 4.97 11.92
CA SER A 215 2.36 5.90 10.95
C SER A 215 3.72 5.40 10.48
N LYS A 216 4.55 4.91 11.41
CA LYS A 216 5.86 4.33 11.07
C LYS A 216 5.72 3.03 10.27
N GLN A 217 4.77 2.14 10.66
CA GLN A 217 4.51 0.93 9.91
C GLN A 217 4.03 1.26 8.48
N PHE A 218 3.13 2.22 8.34
CA PHE A 218 2.65 2.66 7.04
C PHE A 218 3.79 3.17 6.14
N SER A 219 4.61 4.08 6.65
CA SER A 219 5.76 4.63 5.89
C SER A 219 6.75 3.53 5.49
N TYR A 220 7.00 2.57 6.40
CA TYR A 220 7.85 1.41 6.13
C TYR A 220 7.24 0.50 5.04
N MET A 221 5.92 0.31 5.03
CA MET A 221 5.21 -0.49 4.03
C MET A 221 5.23 0.17 2.64
N VAL A 222 4.97 1.48 2.56
CA VAL A 222 5.06 2.24 1.30
C VAL A 222 6.46 2.15 0.71
N GLY A 223 7.50 2.22 1.53
CA GLY A 223 8.90 2.08 1.14
C GLY A 223 9.30 0.69 0.61
N TYR A 224 8.41 -0.31 0.66
CA TYR A 224 8.65 -1.62 0.04
C TYR A 224 8.65 -1.52 -1.50
N SER A 225 7.80 -0.69 -2.07
CA SER A 225 7.69 -0.53 -3.50
C SER A 225 8.85 0.30 -4.06
N LYS A 226 9.67 -0.29 -4.91
CA LYS A 226 10.67 0.43 -5.70
C LYS A 226 10.05 1.09 -6.93
N ALA A 227 8.98 0.52 -7.46
CA ALA A 227 8.29 0.99 -8.65
C ALA A 227 7.50 2.28 -8.40
N LEU A 228 6.84 2.40 -7.24
CA LEU A 228 6.00 3.57 -6.94
C LEU A 228 6.75 4.91 -7.08
N PRO A 229 7.89 5.14 -6.42
CA PRO A 229 8.62 6.41 -6.57
C PRO A 229 9.20 6.61 -7.97
N SER A 230 9.43 5.55 -8.74
CA SER A 230 9.98 5.63 -10.09
C SER A 230 8.93 5.99 -11.13
N TYR A 231 7.73 5.40 -11.04
CA TYR A 231 6.68 5.57 -12.04
C TYR A 231 5.61 6.59 -11.63
N LEU A 232 5.43 6.84 -10.35
CA LEU A 232 4.37 7.69 -9.80
C LEU A 232 4.88 8.54 -8.63
N PRO A 233 5.92 9.38 -8.83
CA PRO A 233 6.59 10.11 -7.76
C PRO A 233 5.63 11.03 -6.97
N ASP A 234 4.76 11.79 -7.64
CA ASP A 234 3.83 12.71 -6.99
C ASP A 234 2.79 11.96 -6.15
N PHE A 235 2.29 10.82 -6.65
CA PHE A 235 1.36 9.97 -5.93
C PHE A 235 2.03 9.31 -4.72
N TYR A 236 3.29 8.87 -4.89
CA TYR A 236 4.10 8.32 -3.81
C TYR A 236 4.33 9.34 -2.68
N HIS A 237 4.71 10.56 -3.02
CA HIS A 237 4.87 11.65 -2.05
C HIS A 237 3.54 11.97 -1.36
N TYR A 238 2.46 12.07 -2.12
CA TYR A 238 1.14 12.32 -1.53
C TYR A 238 0.69 11.22 -0.56
N LEU A 239 1.00 9.97 -0.82
CA LEU A 239 0.74 8.87 0.13
C LEU A 239 1.49 9.04 1.44
N LEU A 240 2.75 9.51 1.39
CA LEU A 240 3.59 9.71 2.56
C LEU A 240 3.24 10.98 3.32
N ASP A 241 2.92 12.05 2.61
CA ASP A 241 2.76 13.40 3.15
C ASP A 241 1.29 13.85 3.24
N TYR A 242 0.33 12.94 2.97
CA TYR A 242 -1.09 13.26 3.06
C TYR A 242 -1.41 14.10 4.32
N PRO A 243 -2.19 15.19 4.23
CA PRO A 243 -2.96 15.66 3.05
C PRO A 243 -2.20 16.64 2.15
N GLU A 244 -0.93 16.92 2.42
CA GLU A 244 -0.11 17.89 1.69
C GLU A 244 0.27 17.41 0.29
N GLY A 245 0.47 18.35 -0.63
CA GLY A 245 0.96 18.02 -1.97
C GLY A 245 -0.02 17.22 -2.83
N LYS A 246 -1.33 17.37 -2.62
CA LYS A 246 -2.35 16.64 -3.39
C LYS A 246 -2.23 16.88 -4.88
N PRO A 247 -1.97 15.84 -5.71
CA PRO A 247 -2.00 15.97 -7.16
C PRO A 247 -3.42 16.31 -7.66
N THR A 248 -3.52 17.10 -8.72
CA THR A 248 -4.81 17.58 -9.25
C THR A 248 -5.69 16.46 -9.80
N ASN A 249 -5.07 15.35 -10.21
CA ASN A 249 -5.71 14.17 -10.76
C ASN A 249 -5.98 13.07 -9.72
N VAL A 250 -5.91 13.39 -8.42
CA VAL A 250 -6.21 12.44 -7.33
C VAL A 250 -7.47 12.84 -6.61
N GLU A 251 -8.38 11.87 -6.47
CA GLU A 251 -9.60 11.97 -5.66
C GLU A 251 -9.42 11.18 -4.36
N ASN A 252 -10.04 11.69 -3.28
CA ASN A 252 -10.07 11.02 -1.98
C ASN A 252 -11.50 10.68 -1.61
N SER A 253 -11.71 9.46 -1.14
CA SER A 253 -12.96 9.04 -0.53
C SER A 253 -12.69 8.15 0.68
N PHE A 254 -13.69 8.01 1.54
CA PHE A 254 -13.56 7.23 2.77
C PHE A 254 -14.76 6.32 2.94
N TYR A 255 -14.49 5.10 3.37
CA TYR A 255 -15.56 4.17 3.76
C TYR A 255 -15.15 3.37 5.00
N TRP A 256 -16.12 2.77 5.64
CA TRP A 256 -15.90 1.76 6.65
C TRP A 256 -16.64 0.48 6.26
N ALA A 257 -16.11 -0.64 6.69
CA ALA A 257 -16.75 -1.93 6.49
C ALA A 257 -16.54 -2.84 7.70
N ARG A 258 -17.56 -3.62 8.04
CA ARG A 258 -17.42 -4.78 8.91
C ARG A 258 -17.36 -6.02 8.03
N VAL A 259 -16.18 -6.62 7.96
CA VAL A 259 -15.90 -7.73 7.04
C VAL A 259 -15.76 -9.04 7.81
N LYS A 260 -16.26 -10.11 7.20
CA LYS A 260 -16.08 -11.46 7.70
C LYS A 260 -14.66 -11.92 7.32
N PHE A 261 -13.73 -11.76 8.25
CA PHE A 261 -12.33 -12.14 8.06
C PHE A 261 -11.87 -13.02 9.22
N GLY A 262 -11.22 -14.17 8.90
CA GLY A 262 -10.72 -15.06 9.91
C GLY A 262 -11.80 -15.63 10.84
N LEU A 263 -11.51 -15.64 12.14
CA LEU A 263 -12.41 -16.18 13.19
C LEU A 263 -13.38 -15.12 13.72
N LYS A 264 -13.06 -13.84 13.57
CA LYS A 264 -13.88 -12.72 14.05
C LYS A 264 -14.19 -11.74 12.94
N PRO A 265 -15.40 -11.15 12.92
CA PRO A 265 -15.69 -10.00 12.08
C PRO A 265 -14.72 -8.86 12.40
N THR A 266 -14.25 -8.19 11.37
CA THR A 266 -13.27 -7.12 11.51
C THR A 266 -13.88 -5.82 11.03
N LEU A 267 -13.92 -4.82 11.89
CA LEU A 267 -14.37 -3.48 11.56
C LEU A 267 -13.17 -2.66 11.04
N ARG A 268 -13.31 -2.07 9.85
CA ARG A 268 -12.22 -1.32 9.19
C ARG A 268 -12.70 0.07 8.78
N VAL A 269 -11.79 1.04 8.86
CA VAL A 269 -11.94 2.37 8.23
C VAL A 269 -10.85 2.50 7.17
N VAL A 270 -11.23 2.89 5.97
CA VAL A 270 -10.38 2.90 4.78
C VAL A 270 -10.43 4.25 4.09
N HIS A 271 -9.27 4.77 3.73
CA HIS A 271 -9.09 5.88 2.81
C HIS A 271 -8.79 5.33 1.41
N VAL A 272 -9.57 5.74 0.43
CA VAL A 272 -9.40 5.39 -0.98
C VAL A 272 -8.86 6.61 -1.72
N LEU A 273 -7.70 6.44 -2.35
CA LEU A 273 -7.10 7.44 -3.23
C LEU A 273 -7.22 6.91 -4.66
N THR A 274 -7.90 7.65 -5.51
CA THR A 274 -8.05 7.31 -6.93
C THR A 274 -7.31 8.31 -7.79
N MET A 275 -6.23 7.88 -8.43
CA MET A 275 -5.48 8.68 -9.39
C MET A 275 -5.96 8.38 -10.81
N HIS A 276 -6.21 9.42 -11.57
CA HIS A 276 -6.56 9.38 -12.98
C HIS A 276 -5.29 9.68 -13.81
N GLY A 277 -4.86 8.74 -14.66
CA GLY A 277 -3.79 8.98 -15.63
C GLY A 277 -4.25 9.92 -16.76
N ASN A 278 -3.31 10.62 -17.39
CA ASN A 278 -3.65 11.45 -18.55
C ASN A 278 -4.04 10.60 -19.78
N PRO A 279 -4.77 11.17 -20.72
CA PRO A 279 -5.00 10.52 -22.00
C PRO A 279 -3.67 10.17 -22.69
N GLY A 280 -3.50 8.88 -23.00
CA GLY A 280 -2.26 8.36 -23.63
C GLY A 280 -1.22 7.81 -22.66
N ASP A 281 -1.34 8.08 -21.35
CA ASP A 281 -0.46 7.47 -20.36
C ASP A 281 -0.71 5.94 -20.30
N PRO A 282 0.36 5.13 -20.12
CA PRO A 282 0.20 3.68 -19.92
C PRO A 282 -0.67 3.36 -18.71
N ILE A 283 -0.49 4.08 -17.59
CA ILE A 283 -1.29 3.91 -16.38
C ILE A 283 -2.55 4.74 -16.51
N ALA A 284 -3.68 4.07 -16.71
CA ALA A 284 -4.98 4.72 -16.80
C ALA A 284 -5.51 5.17 -15.43
N TYR A 285 -5.39 4.28 -14.45
CA TYR A 285 -5.87 4.51 -13.08
C TYR A 285 -4.99 3.82 -12.06
N VAL A 286 -4.88 4.45 -10.89
CA VAL A 286 -4.37 3.81 -9.69
C VAL A 286 -5.38 4.01 -8.58
N ILE A 287 -5.77 2.93 -7.92
CA ILE A 287 -6.57 2.99 -6.70
C ILE A 287 -5.71 2.47 -5.55
N ALA A 288 -5.50 3.30 -4.54
CA ALA A 288 -4.86 2.88 -3.30
C ALA A 288 -5.89 2.85 -2.17
N GLU A 289 -6.04 1.71 -1.53
CA GLU A 289 -6.87 1.54 -0.33
C GLU A 289 -5.97 1.47 0.90
N LYS A 290 -5.94 2.54 1.65
CA LYS A 290 -5.16 2.67 2.88
C LYS A 290 -6.03 2.44 4.09
N GLN A 291 -5.72 1.42 4.89
CA GLN A 291 -6.41 1.18 6.14
C GLN A 291 -6.01 2.22 7.18
N LEU A 292 -6.99 2.94 7.74
CA LEU A 292 -6.82 3.89 8.83
C LEU A 292 -7.03 3.25 10.20
N TYR A 293 -7.86 2.21 10.25
CA TYR A 293 -8.19 1.46 11.44
C TYR A 293 -8.63 0.04 11.10
N SER A 294 -8.31 -0.89 11.96
CA SER A 294 -8.87 -2.25 11.96
C SER A 294 -9.04 -2.73 13.40
N SER A 295 -10.17 -3.37 13.71
CA SER A 295 -10.44 -3.88 15.06
C SER A 295 -9.65 -5.15 15.39
N HIS A 296 -9.25 -5.93 14.37
CA HIS A 296 -8.55 -7.19 14.52
C HIS A 296 -7.57 -7.44 13.40
N TYR A 297 -6.58 -8.28 13.63
CA TYR A 297 -5.61 -8.87 12.70
C TYR A 297 -4.65 -7.90 12.03
N PHE A 298 -5.15 -6.89 11.34
CA PHE A 298 -4.33 -6.00 10.52
C PHE A 298 -3.90 -4.77 11.30
N GLU A 299 -2.62 -4.68 11.62
CA GLU A 299 -2.04 -3.48 12.23
C GLU A 299 -1.97 -2.35 11.21
N THR A 300 -1.52 -2.67 10.00
CA THR A 300 -1.49 -1.76 8.86
C THR A 300 -1.81 -2.55 7.59
N ALA A 301 -2.53 -1.93 6.66
CA ALA A 301 -2.75 -2.49 5.33
C ALA A 301 -2.80 -1.38 4.28
N LEU A 302 -2.26 -1.69 3.10
CA LEU A 302 -2.25 -0.83 1.93
C LEU A 302 -2.34 -1.70 0.69
N ASP A 303 -3.42 -1.52 -0.06
CA ASP A 303 -3.68 -2.26 -1.27
C ASP A 303 -3.64 -1.30 -2.47
N PHE A 304 -2.95 -1.69 -3.52
CA PHE A 304 -2.91 -0.97 -4.79
C PHE A 304 -3.58 -1.76 -5.88
N THR A 305 -4.35 -1.08 -6.70
CA THR A 305 -4.81 -1.58 -7.98
C THR A 305 -4.38 -0.63 -9.08
N PHE A 306 -3.70 -1.17 -10.09
CA PHE A 306 -3.28 -0.44 -11.27
C PHE A 306 -4.07 -0.94 -12.48
N CYS A 307 -4.62 -0.01 -13.25
CA CYS A 307 -5.19 -0.26 -14.56
C CYS A 307 -4.18 0.24 -15.61
N VAL A 308 -3.45 -0.67 -16.26
CA VAL A 308 -2.41 -0.35 -17.24
C VAL A 308 -2.90 -0.69 -18.63
N ARG A 309 -3.01 0.32 -19.52
CA ARG A 309 -3.45 0.14 -20.92
C ARG A 309 -2.49 -0.76 -21.67
N ASP A 310 -3.01 -1.62 -22.50
CA ASP A 310 -2.19 -2.32 -23.50
C ASP A 310 -1.99 -1.39 -24.69
N THR A 311 -0.77 -0.88 -24.85
CA THR A 311 -0.40 0.00 -25.96
C THR A 311 0.18 -0.78 -27.15
N THR A 312 0.33 -2.11 -27.03
CA THR A 312 1.00 -2.95 -28.04
C THR A 312 0.02 -3.62 -29.02
N ASP A 313 -1.26 -3.74 -28.66
CA ASP A 313 -2.28 -4.38 -29.49
C ASP A 313 -3.32 -3.35 -29.97
N PRO A 314 -3.48 -3.15 -31.30
CA PRO A 314 -4.51 -2.27 -31.87
C PRO A 314 -5.94 -2.83 -31.77
N LYS A 315 -6.13 -4.07 -31.26
CA LYS A 315 -7.45 -4.71 -31.12
C LYS A 315 -8.09 -4.37 -29.76
N PRO A 316 -9.42 -4.63 -29.61
CA PRO A 316 -10.29 -3.83 -28.75
C PRO A 316 -9.65 -3.50 -27.40
N PRO A 317 -9.85 -2.27 -26.92
CA PRO A 317 -9.07 -1.72 -25.82
C PRO A 317 -9.20 -2.59 -24.57
N GLY A 318 -8.11 -3.26 -24.22
CA GLY A 318 -7.98 -3.99 -22.98
C GLY A 318 -6.97 -3.32 -22.06
N PHE A 319 -6.90 -3.80 -20.84
CA PHE A 319 -5.94 -3.33 -19.86
C PHE A 319 -5.47 -4.47 -18.95
N TYR A 320 -4.29 -4.29 -18.40
CA TYR A 320 -3.79 -5.15 -17.33
C TYR A 320 -4.32 -4.63 -15.99
N LEU A 321 -5.10 -5.44 -15.31
CA LEU A 321 -5.51 -5.22 -13.93
C LEU A 321 -4.45 -5.85 -13.03
N ILE A 322 -3.72 -5.02 -12.28
CA ILE A 322 -2.63 -5.44 -11.41
C ILE A 322 -2.98 -5.06 -9.98
N MET A 323 -2.95 -6.02 -9.07
CA MET A 323 -3.17 -5.81 -7.64
C MET A 323 -1.92 -6.14 -6.84
N VAL A 324 -1.51 -5.22 -5.98
CA VAL A 324 -0.42 -5.41 -5.01
C VAL A 324 -0.99 -5.09 -3.64
N MET A 325 -1.01 -6.09 -2.77
CA MET A 325 -1.61 -5.97 -1.44
C MET A 325 -0.51 -6.13 -0.39
N GLY A 326 -0.46 -5.22 0.56
CA GLY A 326 0.49 -5.24 1.66
C GLY A 326 -0.20 -5.13 3.02
N SER A 327 0.25 -5.91 3.99
CA SER A 327 -0.24 -5.79 5.36
C SER A 327 0.80 -6.22 6.39
N GLU A 328 0.77 -5.57 7.57
CA GLU A 328 1.38 -6.08 8.79
C GLU A 328 0.26 -6.66 9.67
N GLN A 329 0.47 -7.87 10.18
CA GLN A 329 -0.59 -8.63 10.85
C GLN A 329 -0.12 -9.16 12.18
N ALA A 330 -0.97 -8.95 13.19
CA ALA A 330 -0.77 -9.53 14.51
C ALA A 330 -0.79 -11.08 14.49
N GLY A 331 0.05 -11.70 15.31
CA GLY A 331 -0.01 -13.14 15.57
C GLY A 331 0.62 -14.05 14.51
N LEU A 332 1.34 -13.49 13.53
CA LEU A 332 2.05 -14.27 12.51
C LEU A 332 3.48 -14.66 12.89
N THR A 333 3.94 -14.31 14.09
CA THR A 333 5.31 -14.55 14.56
C THR A 333 5.41 -15.77 15.47
N GLY A 334 6.62 -16.30 15.62
CA GLY A 334 6.90 -17.51 16.43
C GLY A 334 6.46 -18.81 15.76
N ALA A 335 6.66 -19.94 16.44
CA ALA A 335 6.43 -21.29 15.88
C ALA A 335 4.97 -21.53 15.47
N LYS A 336 4.00 -21.13 16.31
CA LYS A 336 2.56 -21.21 15.98
C LYS A 336 2.19 -20.21 14.89
N GLY A 337 2.71 -19.00 14.97
CA GLY A 337 2.47 -17.92 14.00
C GLY A 337 2.95 -18.29 12.59
N SER A 338 4.05 -19.02 12.44
CA SER A 338 4.55 -19.46 11.13
C SER A 338 3.60 -20.45 10.43
N ILE A 339 2.92 -21.32 11.16
CA ILE A 339 1.89 -22.24 10.62
C ILE A 339 0.67 -21.43 10.18
N VAL A 340 0.18 -20.53 11.05
CA VAL A 340 -0.95 -19.65 10.75
C VAL A 340 -0.65 -18.80 9.54
N ARG A 341 0.57 -18.22 9.46
CA ARG A 341 1.02 -17.42 8.32
C ARG A 341 0.95 -18.20 7.01
N ARG A 342 1.49 -19.43 6.97
CA ARG A 342 1.47 -20.25 5.74
C ARG A 342 0.04 -20.50 5.26
N ALA A 343 -0.86 -20.85 6.16
CA ALA A 343 -2.26 -21.08 5.83
C ALA A 343 -2.98 -19.79 5.40
N ALA A 344 -2.74 -18.68 6.09
CA ALA A 344 -3.31 -17.36 5.76
C ALA A 344 -2.84 -16.88 4.39
N VAL A 345 -1.54 -16.91 4.12
CA VAL A 345 -0.96 -16.51 2.83
C VAL A 345 -1.49 -17.37 1.68
N GLY A 346 -1.51 -18.70 1.85
CA GLY A 346 -2.05 -19.61 0.82
C GLY A 346 -3.51 -19.32 0.48
N ARG A 347 -4.35 -19.10 1.51
CA ARG A 347 -5.76 -18.71 1.33
C ARG A 347 -5.90 -17.35 0.66
N SER A 348 -5.08 -16.38 1.05
CA SER A 348 -5.12 -15.03 0.46
C SER A 348 -4.71 -15.03 -1.02
N VAL A 349 -3.70 -15.80 -1.40
CA VAL A 349 -3.31 -16.00 -2.81
C VAL A 349 -4.47 -16.60 -3.62
N SER A 350 -5.12 -17.64 -3.10
CA SER A 350 -6.26 -18.29 -3.75
C SER A 350 -7.47 -17.34 -3.86
N ASN A 351 -7.76 -16.58 -2.81
CA ASN A 351 -8.85 -15.60 -2.82
C ASN A 351 -8.59 -14.47 -3.82
N LEU A 352 -7.34 -14.00 -3.91
CA LEU A 352 -6.96 -12.99 -4.90
C LEU A 352 -7.14 -13.50 -6.33
N GLN A 353 -6.77 -14.76 -6.61
CA GLN A 353 -6.98 -15.38 -7.92
C GLN A 353 -8.47 -15.48 -8.28
N THR A 354 -9.29 -15.94 -7.33
CA THR A 354 -10.75 -16.01 -7.51
C THR A 354 -11.34 -14.61 -7.72
N GLY A 355 -10.88 -13.63 -6.95
CA GLY A 355 -11.29 -12.23 -7.08
C GLY A 355 -10.98 -11.66 -8.47
N LEU A 356 -9.76 -11.82 -8.95
CA LEU A 356 -9.35 -11.37 -10.30
C LEU A 356 -10.19 -12.04 -11.40
N THR A 357 -10.44 -13.35 -11.28
CA THR A 357 -11.31 -14.07 -12.22
C THR A 357 -12.73 -13.48 -12.23
N THR A 358 -13.29 -13.24 -11.05
CA THR A 358 -14.65 -12.69 -10.92
C THR A 358 -14.73 -11.27 -11.48
N ILE A 359 -13.76 -10.42 -11.17
CA ILE A 359 -13.68 -9.05 -11.69
C ILE A 359 -13.61 -9.07 -13.21
N LYS A 360 -12.66 -9.82 -13.76
CA LYS A 360 -12.51 -9.96 -15.22
C LYS A 360 -13.84 -10.35 -15.88
N ASN A 361 -14.43 -11.45 -15.44
CA ASN A 361 -15.69 -11.95 -16.02
C ASN A 361 -16.83 -10.93 -15.94
N THR A 362 -16.91 -10.18 -14.81
CA THR A 362 -17.93 -9.14 -14.62
C THR A 362 -17.73 -7.97 -15.58
N LEU A 363 -16.50 -7.51 -15.74
CA LEU A 363 -16.18 -6.36 -16.60
C LEU A 363 -16.35 -6.68 -18.09
N GLU A 364 -16.02 -7.91 -18.48
CA GLU A 364 -16.13 -8.38 -19.87
C GLU A 364 -17.57 -8.72 -20.26
N ALA A 365 -18.41 -9.16 -19.31
CA ALA A 365 -19.82 -9.43 -19.56
C ALA A 365 -20.71 -8.17 -19.68
N SER A 366 -20.18 -7.00 -19.29
CA SER A 366 -20.91 -5.73 -19.31
C SER A 366 -20.80 -5.00 -20.66
N HIS A 367 -20.93 -5.73 -21.77
CA HIS A 367 -20.94 -5.17 -23.14
C HIS A 367 -22.29 -4.57 -23.48
#